data_2a8c83e39ec1bd53aaaefba5f54f0833
#
_entry.id   2a8c83e39ec1bd53aaaefba5f54f0833
#
_cell.length_a   1.000
_cell.length_b   1.000
_cell.length_c   1.000
_cell.angle_alpha   90.00
_cell.angle_beta   90.00
_cell.angle_gamma   90.00
#
_symmetry.space_group_name_H-M   'P 1'
#
loop_
_entity.id
_entity.type
_entity.pdbx_description
1 polymer ?
#
loop_
_entity_poly.entity_id
_entity_poly.type
_entity_poly.pdbx_seq_one_letter_code
_entity_poly.pdbx_strand_id
1 'polypeptide(L)'
;MTAALDDRLGALLGDTELALRTWLPGQPWAGRRVDRVRLRVLGRFTDQLAWGGPAGLLTVAEVRTGGEVVRYGLPLGLRAPRTPLPGVVPIATTGELAVYDAAADDLLTAELTALIGTGAARDRVRFVPRQRAGLALVPRRGLTGRPAAAGRGATSVVLGERYLLTLFRRLVHPDLELHRALDAAGSPHIAPLLGSIEGDLDGAPVVLAVLQSSATDAVDGRRLAGPALAAEAGVLGRAVASVHRTLAGRFGTIPLPSGGLAQRIHGDLHLGNVRRTPTRWLLAGFDAEAAVQSPLRDVESLLRSIARTGLDGDGTARDAFCSGYAEIAGTDPRAELGRGLR
;
A
#
# COMPACT_ATOMS: atom_id res chain seq x y z
N MET A 1 13.91 -7.16 -32.77
CA MET A 1 13.61 -5.85 -32.18
C MET A 1 13.71 -5.80 -30.66
N THR A 2 13.47 -6.90 -29.98
CA THR A 2 13.71 -7.07 -28.51
C THR A 2 15.20 -6.85 -28.18
N ALA A 3 16.13 -7.32 -29.01
CA ALA A 3 17.59 -7.13 -28.87
C ALA A 3 18.01 -5.64 -28.80
N ALA A 4 17.32 -4.76 -29.54
CA ALA A 4 17.70 -3.34 -29.60
C ALA A 4 17.42 -2.57 -28.30
N LEU A 5 16.46 -3.01 -27.47
CA LEU A 5 16.25 -2.44 -26.14
C LEU A 5 17.28 -3.00 -25.14
N ASP A 6 17.58 -4.29 -25.23
CA ASP A 6 18.52 -4.96 -24.33
C ASP A 6 19.95 -4.39 -24.48
N ASP A 7 20.39 -4.12 -25.71
CA ASP A 7 21.68 -3.48 -26.00
C ASP A 7 21.77 -2.04 -25.46
N ARG A 8 20.65 -1.32 -25.38
CA ARG A 8 20.57 0.07 -24.89
C ARG A 8 20.22 0.18 -23.41
N LEU A 9 19.78 -0.90 -22.81
CA LEU A 9 19.24 -0.88 -21.45
C LEU A 9 20.30 -0.41 -20.42
N GLY A 10 21.54 -0.80 -20.59
CA GLY A 10 22.63 -0.40 -19.68
C GLY A 10 22.85 1.10 -19.64
N ALA A 11 22.93 1.75 -20.83
CA ALA A 11 23.10 3.20 -20.94
C ALA A 11 21.85 3.94 -20.42
N LEU A 12 20.65 3.46 -20.79
CA LEU A 12 19.37 4.01 -20.33
C LEU A 12 19.27 3.99 -18.80
N LEU A 13 19.66 2.90 -18.16
CA LEU A 13 19.63 2.78 -16.70
C LEU A 13 20.64 3.74 -16.06
N GLY A 14 21.84 3.87 -16.60
CA GLY A 14 22.87 4.80 -16.09
C GLY A 14 22.40 6.26 -16.11
N ASP A 15 21.81 6.70 -17.22
CA ASP A 15 21.26 8.06 -17.34
C ASP A 15 20.06 8.27 -16.41
N THR A 16 19.23 7.24 -16.27
CA THR A 16 18.08 7.28 -15.34
C THR A 16 18.55 7.33 -13.89
N GLU A 17 19.57 6.58 -13.50
CA GLU A 17 20.16 6.64 -12.14
C GLU A 17 20.66 8.05 -11.80
N LEU A 18 21.27 8.74 -12.77
CA LEU A 18 21.72 10.11 -12.58
C LEU A 18 20.54 11.08 -12.41
N ALA A 19 19.53 10.97 -13.26
CA ALA A 19 18.33 11.81 -13.20
C ALA A 19 17.51 11.57 -11.91
N LEU A 20 17.45 10.35 -11.41
CA LEU A 20 16.77 10.00 -10.16
C LEU A 20 17.35 10.72 -8.94
N ARG A 21 18.61 11.14 -8.94
CA ARG A 21 19.19 11.90 -7.82
C ARG A 21 18.51 13.24 -7.60
N THR A 22 17.99 13.86 -8.65
CA THR A 22 17.24 15.12 -8.60
C THR A 22 15.73 14.91 -8.53
N TRP A 23 15.23 13.85 -9.14
CA TRP A 23 13.79 13.56 -9.19
C TRP A 23 13.24 13.00 -7.87
N LEU A 24 13.94 12.07 -7.22
CA LEU A 24 13.49 11.41 -5.98
C LEU A 24 13.22 12.40 -4.84
N PRO A 25 14.07 13.41 -4.56
CA PRO A 25 13.81 14.36 -3.48
C PRO A 25 12.50 15.14 -3.59
N GLY A 26 11.93 15.23 -4.79
CA GLY A 26 10.63 15.84 -5.05
C GLY A 26 9.45 14.92 -4.83
N GLN A 27 9.67 13.63 -4.57
CA GLN A 27 8.57 12.67 -4.38
C GLN A 27 8.11 12.63 -2.92
N PRO A 28 6.78 12.60 -2.66
CA PRO A 28 6.23 12.63 -1.29
C PRO A 28 6.58 11.39 -0.47
N TRP A 29 6.98 10.30 -1.13
CA TRP A 29 7.31 9.01 -0.52
C TRP A 29 8.83 8.76 -0.41
N ALA A 30 9.68 9.64 -0.98
CA ALA A 30 11.13 9.48 -0.95
C ALA A 30 11.79 10.40 0.09
N GLY A 31 13.03 10.08 0.46
CA GLY A 31 13.87 10.93 1.29
C GLY A 31 14.32 12.19 0.54
N ARG A 32 14.51 13.28 1.26
CA ARG A 32 14.93 14.57 0.67
C ARG A 32 16.39 14.60 0.21
N ARG A 33 17.21 13.70 0.72
CA ARG A 33 18.64 13.62 0.37
C ARG A 33 18.91 12.32 -0.37
N VAL A 34 19.62 12.41 -1.49
CA VAL A 34 20.01 11.29 -2.35
C VAL A 34 21.46 11.47 -2.75
N ASP A 35 22.35 10.63 -2.20
CA ASP A 35 23.78 10.70 -2.51
C ASP A 35 24.10 9.87 -3.78
N ARG A 36 23.53 8.66 -3.88
CA ARG A 36 23.70 7.77 -5.03
C ARG A 36 22.45 6.93 -5.25
N VAL A 37 22.14 6.66 -6.51
CA VAL A 37 21.09 5.72 -6.92
C VAL A 37 21.71 4.60 -7.72
N ARG A 38 21.20 3.39 -7.54
CA ARG A 38 21.43 2.24 -8.40
C ARG A 38 20.09 1.60 -8.73
N LEU A 39 19.83 1.41 -10.02
CA LEU A 39 18.64 0.71 -10.48
C LEU A 39 18.92 -0.77 -10.69
N ARG A 40 17.98 -1.59 -10.23
CA ARG A 40 17.96 -3.03 -10.46
C ARG A 40 16.68 -3.41 -11.18
N VAL A 41 16.80 -3.93 -12.37
CA VAL A 41 15.66 -4.46 -13.12
C VAL A 41 15.34 -5.85 -12.58
N LEU A 42 14.10 -6.05 -12.13
CA LEU A 42 13.58 -7.33 -11.69
C LEU A 42 12.87 -8.07 -12.83
N GLY A 43 12.28 -7.35 -13.77
CA GLY A 43 11.65 -7.93 -14.93
C GLY A 43 10.99 -6.90 -15.85
N ARG A 44 10.79 -7.30 -17.11
CA ARG A 44 10.02 -6.57 -18.10
C ARG A 44 8.61 -7.15 -18.12
N PHE A 45 7.60 -6.30 -17.93
CA PHE A 45 6.22 -6.77 -17.92
C PHE A 45 5.46 -6.49 -19.21
N THR A 46 5.89 -5.53 -20.01
CA THR A 46 5.37 -5.28 -21.37
C THR A 46 6.39 -4.59 -22.25
N ASP A 47 6.27 -4.76 -23.56
CA ASP A 47 7.05 -4.04 -24.58
C ASP A 47 6.19 -3.84 -25.82
N GLN A 48 5.68 -2.63 -25.99
CA GLN A 48 4.84 -2.22 -27.13
C GLN A 48 5.48 -1.09 -27.94
N LEU A 49 6.77 -0.80 -27.73
CA LEU A 49 7.47 0.31 -28.40
C LEU A 49 7.40 0.23 -29.92
N ALA A 50 7.41 -0.98 -30.47
CA ALA A 50 7.30 -1.21 -31.90
C ALA A 50 5.99 -0.73 -32.52
N TRP A 51 4.94 -0.69 -31.72
CA TRP A 51 3.59 -0.29 -32.12
C TRP A 51 3.18 1.08 -31.57
N GLY A 52 4.18 1.87 -31.11
CA GLY A 52 3.94 3.20 -30.53
C GLY A 52 3.36 3.18 -29.11
N GLY A 53 3.25 2.01 -28.49
CA GLY A 53 2.85 1.87 -27.08
C GLY A 53 4.03 1.99 -26.12
N PRO A 54 3.79 1.84 -24.81
CA PRO A 54 4.85 1.86 -23.80
C PRO A 54 5.57 0.52 -23.66
N ALA A 55 6.82 0.55 -23.16
CA ALA A 55 7.41 -0.58 -22.47
C ALA A 55 7.38 -0.36 -20.96
N GLY A 56 7.32 -1.45 -20.19
CA GLY A 56 7.23 -1.41 -18.74
C GLY A 56 8.27 -2.29 -18.07
N LEU A 57 9.01 -1.70 -17.11
CA LEU A 57 10.01 -2.39 -16.28
C LEU A 57 9.60 -2.35 -14.82
N LEU A 58 9.71 -3.47 -14.13
CA LEU A 58 9.68 -3.52 -12.68
C LEU A 58 11.11 -3.37 -12.16
N THR A 59 11.37 -2.28 -11.46
CA THR A 59 12.69 -1.94 -10.96
C THR A 59 12.69 -1.65 -9.47
N VAL A 60 13.85 -1.82 -8.86
CA VAL A 60 14.15 -1.36 -7.49
C VAL A 60 15.26 -0.32 -7.57
N ALA A 61 15.00 0.86 -7.01
CA ALA A 61 16.01 1.89 -6.82
C ALA A 61 16.64 1.73 -5.43
N GLU A 62 17.94 1.36 -5.41
CA GLU A 62 18.76 1.36 -4.20
C GLU A 62 19.35 2.75 -4.03
N VAL A 63 18.90 3.48 -3.01
CA VAL A 63 19.27 4.86 -2.74
C VAL A 63 20.17 4.92 -1.53
N ARG A 64 21.39 5.44 -1.70
CA ARG A 64 22.29 5.75 -0.57
C ARG A 64 22.05 7.16 -0.07
N THR A 65 21.98 7.27 1.25
CA THR A 65 21.84 8.54 1.96
C THR A 65 22.60 8.46 3.27
N GLY A 66 23.69 9.25 3.41
CA GLY A 66 24.44 9.31 4.67
C GLY A 66 25.00 7.97 5.18
N GLY A 67 25.26 7.01 4.28
CA GLY A 67 25.75 5.67 4.63
C GLY A 67 24.66 4.59 4.71
N GLU A 68 23.40 4.95 4.83
CA GLU A 68 22.26 4.03 4.79
C GLU A 68 21.85 3.72 3.35
N VAL A 69 21.28 2.53 3.15
CA VAL A 69 20.68 2.10 1.87
C VAL A 69 19.19 1.92 2.06
N VAL A 70 18.41 2.73 1.33
CA VAL A 70 16.95 2.59 1.27
C VAL A 70 16.57 2.05 -0.10
N ARG A 71 15.66 1.09 -0.14
CA ARG A 71 15.18 0.47 -1.37
C ARG A 71 13.77 0.95 -1.70
N TYR A 72 13.59 1.42 -2.93
CA TYR A 72 12.29 1.88 -3.43
C TYR A 72 11.83 1.03 -4.61
N GLY A 73 10.58 0.56 -4.58
CA GLY A 73 9.91 -0.01 -5.73
C GLY A 73 9.55 1.11 -6.72
N LEU A 74 10.16 1.07 -7.90
CA LEU A 74 9.97 2.10 -8.91
C LEU A 74 9.68 1.43 -10.27
N PRO A 75 8.41 1.08 -10.57
CA PRO A 75 8.07 0.65 -11.91
C PRO A 75 8.32 1.79 -12.90
N LEU A 76 9.07 1.52 -13.96
CA LEU A 76 9.41 2.48 -15.00
C LEU A 76 8.61 2.22 -16.27
N GLY A 77 8.08 3.30 -16.83
CA GLY A 77 7.54 3.34 -18.18
C GLY A 77 8.54 3.94 -19.15
N LEU A 78 8.55 3.43 -20.37
CA LEU A 78 9.37 3.89 -21.48
C LEU A 78 8.47 4.20 -22.67
N ARG A 79 8.63 5.39 -23.25
CA ARG A 79 7.90 5.80 -24.48
C ARG A 79 8.83 6.54 -25.43
N ALA A 80 8.51 6.48 -26.74
CA ALA A 80 9.15 7.36 -27.69
C ALA A 80 8.77 8.82 -27.35
N PRO A 81 9.71 9.79 -27.43
CA PRO A 81 9.44 11.21 -27.11
C PRO A 81 8.34 11.82 -28.00
N ARG A 82 8.07 11.25 -29.16
CA ARG A 82 7.01 11.69 -30.10
C ARG A 82 5.59 11.28 -29.61
N THR A 83 5.51 10.41 -28.61
CA THR A 83 4.25 9.98 -27.98
C THR A 83 4.29 10.25 -26.47
N PRO A 84 4.44 11.52 -26.05
CA PRO A 84 4.55 11.85 -24.63
C PRO A 84 3.26 11.52 -23.89
N LEU A 85 3.38 11.20 -22.61
CA LEU A 85 2.22 11.03 -21.75
C LEU A 85 1.79 12.41 -21.23
N PRO A 86 0.56 12.89 -21.55
CA PRO A 86 0.11 14.21 -21.14
C PRO A 86 0.19 14.40 -19.62
N GLY A 87 0.74 15.53 -19.18
CA GLY A 87 0.84 15.88 -17.75
C GLY A 87 1.93 15.12 -16.98
N VAL A 88 2.71 14.26 -17.61
CA VAL A 88 3.80 13.51 -16.98
C VAL A 88 5.15 14.08 -17.39
N VAL A 89 5.92 14.51 -16.38
CA VAL A 89 7.31 14.95 -16.59
C VAL A 89 8.20 13.71 -16.58
N PRO A 90 9.01 13.48 -17.63
CA PRO A 90 9.96 12.39 -17.65
C PRO A 90 11.00 12.49 -16.52
N ILE A 91 11.40 11.36 -15.97
CA ILE A 91 12.54 11.25 -15.05
C ILE A 91 13.84 11.53 -15.83
N ALA A 92 13.94 10.91 -17.01
CA ALA A 92 15.05 11.07 -17.94
C ALA A 92 14.57 10.99 -19.38
N THR A 93 15.33 11.58 -20.30
CA THR A 93 15.20 11.36 -21.73
C THR A 93 16.56 10.93 -22.26
N THR A 94 16.64 9.71 -22.78
CA THR A 94 17.88 9.10 -23.25
C THR A 94 17.68 8.63 -24.68
N GLY A 95 18.39 9.25 -25.62
CA GLY A 95 18.23 8.97 -27.04
C GLY A 95 16.80 9.20 -27.50
N GLU A 96 16.15 8.12 -27.97
CA GLU A 96 14.76 8.15 -28.48
C GLU A 96 13.71 7.73 -27.45
N LEU A 97 14.06 7.60 -26.18
CA LEU A 97 13.16 7.14 -25.13
C LEU A 97 13.06 8.15 -23.98
N ALA A 98 11.83 8.42 -23.57
CA ALA A 98 11.48 9.07 -22.32
C ALA A 98 11.20 8.01 -21.25
N VAL A 99 11.82 8.16 -20.08
CA VAL A 99 11.65 7.29 -18.91
C VAL A 99 10.81 8.04 -17.88
N TYR A 100 9.79 7.40 -17.34
CA TYR A 100 8.87 8.00 -16.38
C TYR A 100 8.37 6.95 -15.37
N ASP A 101 7.70 7.41 -14.31
CA ASP A 101 7.04 6.53 -13.34
C ASP A 101 5.80 5.87 -13.98
N ALA A 102 5.83 4.54 -14.10
CA ALA A 102 4.76 3.77 -14.73
C ALA A 102 3.40 3.90 -14.01
N ALA A 103 3.38 4.34 -12.75
CA ALA A 103 2.13 4.59 -12.02
C ALA A 103 1.26 5.69 -12.65
N ALA A 104 1.86 6.55 -13.46
CA ALA A 104 1.17 7.62 -14.16
C ALA A 104 0.57 7.19 -15.52
N ASP A 105 0.83 5.96 -15.96
CA ASP A 105 0.41 5.45 -17.28
C ASP A 105 -0.70 4.41 -17.12
N ASP A 106 -1.89 4.74 -17.60
CA ASP A 106 -3.07 3.86 -17.54
C ASP A 106 -2.85 2.53 -18.25
N LEU A 107 -2.13 2.53 -19.39
CA LEU A 107 -1.85 1.30 -20.13
C LEU A 107 -0.94 0.38 -19.32
N LEU A 108 0.06 0.94 -18.63
CA LEU A 108 0.99 0.16 -17.83
C LEU A 108 0.34 -0.35 -16.54
N THR A 109 -0.45 0.46 -15.86
CA THR A 109 -1.16 0.04 -14.65
C THR A 109 -2.26 -0.97 -14.95
N ALA A 110 -2.95 -0.84 -16.08
CA ALA A 110 -3.91 -1.84 -16.56
C ALA A 110 -3.22 -3.17 -16.91
N GLU A 111 -2.04 -3.13 -17.55
CA GLU A 111 -1.27 -4.33 -17.87
C GLU A 111 -0.78 -5.06 -16.61
N LEU A 112 -0.26 -4.33 -15.60
CA LEU A 112 0.10 -4.92 -14.32
C LEU A 112 -1.08 -5.64 -13.65
N THR A 113 -2.26 -5.03 -13.73
CA THR A 113 -3.49 -5.63 -13.20
C THR A 113 -3.89 -6.89 -13.96
N ALA A 114 -3.80 -6.86 -15.28
CA ALA A 114 -4.09 -8.02 -16.14
C ALA A 114 -3.12 -9.18 -15.88
N LEU A 115 -1.83 -8.90 -15.72
CA LEU A 115 -0.81 -9.89 -15.40
C LEU A 115 -1.04 -10.56 -14.03
N ILE A 116 -1.46 -9.80 -13.02
CA ILE A 116 -1.88 -10.36 -11.74
C ILE A 116 -3.03 -11.36 -11.96
N GLY A 117 -4.01 -10.99 -12.77
CA GLY A 117 -5.18 -11.85 -13.07
C GLY A 117 -4.82 -13.17 -13.75
N THR A 118 -3.79 -13.16 -14.59
CA THR A 118 -3.35 -14.36 -15.33
C THR A 118 -2.36 -15.25 -14.58
N GLY A 119 -1.78 -14.77 -13.48
CA GLY A 119 -0.74 -15.51 -12.75
C GLY A 119 0.57 -15.59 -13.51
N ALA A 120 0.91 -14.56 -14.29
CA ALA A 120 2.11 -14.54 -15.12
C ALA A 120 3.40 -14.55 -14.28
N ALA A 121 4.48 -15.05 -14.87
CA ALA A 121 5.85 -14.88 -14.37
C ALA A 121 6.69 -14.18 -15.44
N ARG A 122 7.57 -13.29 -15.01
CA ARG A 122 8.51 -12.54 -15.88
C ARG A 122 9.83 -12.34 -15.14
N ASP A 123 10.88 -12.96 -15.65
CA ASP A 123 12.23 -12.89 -15.07
C ASP A 123 12.22 -13.23 -13.57
N ARG A 124 12.51 -12.27 -12.71
CA ARG A 124 12.52 -12.41 -11.24
C ARG A 124 11.22 -11.98 -10.57
N VAL A 125 10.13 -11.82 -11.34
CA VAL A 125 8.85 -11.32 -10.86
C VAL A 125 7.74 -12.33 -11.11
N ARG A 126 6.90 -12.53 -10.09
CA ARG A 126 5.68 -13.33 -10.16
C ARG A 126 4.47 -12.44 -9.93
N PHE A 127 3.48 -12.59 -10.77
CA PHE A 127 2.16 -11.99 -10.63
C PHE A 127 1.26 -13.06 -10.01
N VAL A 128 0.87 -12.88 -8.77
CA VAL A 128 0.20 -13.91 -7.98
C VAL A 128 -1.28 -13.57 -7.83
N PRO A 129 -2.19 -14.26 -8.55
CA PRO A 129 -3.61 -14.06 -8.39
C PRO A 129 -4.09 -14.70 -7.08
N ARG A 130 -5.10 -14.09 -6.45
CA ARG A 130 -5.86 -14.73 -5.39
C ARG A 130 -7.26 -15.05 -5.92
N GLN A 131 -7.55 -16.34 -6.00
CA GLN A 131 -8.89 -16.79 -6.30
C GLN A 131 -9.73 -16.69 -5.02
N ARG A 132 -10.83 -15.98 -5.11
CA ARG A 132 -11.86 -15.94 -4.07
C ARG A 132 -13.19 -16.33 -4.69
N ALA A 133 -13.97 -17.17 -4.01
CA ALA A 133 -15.29 -17.57 -4.49
C ALA A 133 -16.13 -16.33 -4.83
N GLY A 134 -16.62 -16.23 -6.05
CA GLY A 134 -17.43 -15.11 -6.54
C GLY A 134 -16.68 -13.86 -7.01
N LEU A 135 -15.37 -13.81 -6.91
CA LEU A 135 -14.53 -12.71 -7.40
C LEU A 135 -13.45 -13.25 -8.34
N ALA A 136 -13.84 -13.67 -9.53
CA ALA A 136 -12.87 -13.93 -10.58
C ALA A 136 -12.26 -12.59 -11.03
N LEU A 137 -10.94 -12.46 -10.94
CA LEU A 137 -10.23 -11.34 -11.53
C LEU A 137 -10.25 -11.57 -13.04
N VAL A 138 -11.15 -10.90 -13.74
CA VAL A 138 -11.17 -10.92 -15.21
C VAL A 138 -10.25 -9.80 -15.69
N PRO A 139 -9.11 -10.11 -16.33
CA PRO A 139 -8.25 -9.09 -16.92
C PRO A 139 -9.05 -8.26 -17.92
N ARG A 140 -9.16 -6.96 -17.68
CA ARG A 140 -9.77 -6.04 -18.63
C ARG A 140 -8.70 -5.11 -19.15
N ARG A 141 -8.48 -5.14 -20.46
CA ARG A 141 -7.65 -4.14 -21.14
C ARG A 141 -8.42 -2.82 -21.23
N GLY A 142 -7.68 -1.72 -21.23
CA GLY A 142 -8.25 -0.37 -21.38
C GLY A 142 -8.97 0.15 -20.15
N LEU A 143 -8.59 -0.31 -18.95
CA LEU A 143 -9.04 0.32 -17.71
C LEU A 143 -8.36 1.69 -17.56
N THR A 144 -9.17 2.73 -17.37
CA THR A 144 -8.65 4.05 -17.04
C THR A 144 -8.24 4.08 -15.56
N GLY A 145 -7.02 4.53 -15.30
CA GLY A 145 -6.47 4.73 -13.97
C GLY A 145 -6.69 6.15 -13.47
N ARG A 146 -6.99 6.32 -12.20
CA ARG A 146 -6.88 7.62 -11.54
C ARG A 146 -6.06 7.49 -10.26
N PRO A 147 -5.15 8.45 -9.99
CA PRO A 147 -4.41 8.45 -8.75
C PRO A 147 -5.36 8.43 -7.56
N ALA A 148 -5.14 7.52 -6.62
CA ALA A 148 -5.69 7.61 -5.28
C ALA A 148 -4.76 8.44 -4.39
N ALA A 149 -5.21 8.80 -3.18
CA ALA A 149 -4.37 9.56 -2.26
C ALA A 149 -3.04 8.84 -2.01
N ALA A 150 -1.93 9.54 -2.27
CA ALA A 150 -0.59 9.02 -2.02
C ALA A 150 -0.34 8.93 -0.50
N GLY A 151 0.04 7.74 -0.02
CA GLY A 151 0.57 7.55 1.33
C GLY A 151 2.10 7.75 1.35
N ARG A 152 2.68 7.82 2.56
CA ARG A 152 4.14 8.03 2.73
C ARG A 152 5.03 6.91 2.16
N GLY A 153 4.51 5.71 1.96
CA GLY A 153 5.28 4.54 1.50
C GLY A 153 4.73 3.85 0.27
N ALA A 154 3.65 4.36 -0.34
CA ALA A 154 2.99 3.71 -1.47
C ALA A 154 2.33 4.72 -2.41
N THR A 155 2.16 4.32 -3.66
CA THR A 155 1.33 5.02 -4.65
C THR A 155 0.17 4.10 -5.02
N SER A 156 -1.06 4.60 -4.90
CA SER A 156 -2.26 3.83 -5.24
C SER A 156 -2.95 4.41 -6.47
N VAL A 157 -3.43 3.51 -7.32
CA VAL A 157 -4.19 3.83 -8.54
C VAL A 157 -5.50 3.07 -8.52
N VAL A 158 -6.62 3.77 -8.66
CA VAL A 158 -7.94 3.17 -8.85
C VAL A 158 -8.14 2.91 -10.34
N LEU A 159 -8.45 1.68 -10.69
CA LEU A 159 -8.64 1.24 -12.07
C LEU A 159 -10.09 0.81 -12.30
N GLY A 160 -10.77 1.51 -13.21
CA GLY A 160 -12.15 1.22 -13.63
C GLY A 160 -13.13 1.13 -12.46
N GLU A 161 -12.95 1.93 -11.41
CA GLU A 161 -13.76 1.98 -10.18
C GLU A 161 -13.90 0.63 -9.43
N ARG A 162 -13.15 -0.40 -9.85
CA ARG A 162 -13.27 -1.78 -9.34
C ARG A 162 -12.03 -2.27 -8.63
N TYR A 163 -10.87 -1.75 -8.99
CA TYR A 163 -9.59 -2.23 -8.51
C TYR A 163 -8.78 -1.09 -7.88
N LEU A 164 -8.09 -1.39 -6.81
CA LEU A 164 -7.09 -0.54 -6.20
C LEU A 164 -5.74 -1.23 -6.32
N LEU A 165 -4.89 -0.74 -7.24
CA LEU A 165 -3.50 -1.17 -7.36
C LEU A 165 -2.65 -0.28 -6.45
N THR A 166 -2.01 -0.87 -5.45
CA THR A 166 -1.09 -0.18 -4.55
C THR A 166 0.34 -0.63 -4.84
N LEU A 167 1.15 0.28 -5.34
CA LEU A 167 2.58 0.09 -5.62
C LEU A 167 3.37 0.51 -4.39
N PHE A 168 4.09 -0.42 -3.78
CA PHE A 168 4.93 -0.13 -2.62
C PHE A 168 6.17 0.62 -3.06
N ARG A 169 6.30 1.86 -2.57
CA ARG A 169 7.45 2.71 -2.88
C ARG A 169 8.62 2.39 -1.97
N ARG A 170 8.43 2.36 -0.67
CA ARG A 170 9.47 1.93 0.26
C ARG A 170 9.37 0.42 0.46
N LEU A 171 10.41 -0.30 0.03
CA LEU A 171 10.49 -1.75 0.19
C LEU A 171 11.12 -2.08 1.55
N VAL A 172 10.39 -1.82 2.60
CA VAL A 172 10.67 -2.32 3.94
C VAL A 172 9.69 -3.47 4.13
N HIS A 173 10.12 -4.69 3.89
CA HIS A 173 9.33 -5.93 4.02
C HIS A 173 7.81 -5.66 4.15
N PRO A 174 7.09 -5.31 3.07
CA PRO A 174 5.65 -5.16 3.17
C PRO A 174 5.09 -6.54 3.48
N ASP A 175 4.85 -6.78 4.76
CA ASP A 175 4.32 -8.04 5.23
C ASP A 175 2.84 -8.11 4.92
N LEU A 176 2.52 -8.82 3.84
CA LEU A 176 1.13 -9.13 3.52
C LEU A 176 0.55 -10.21 4.44
N GLU A 177 1.31 -10.71 5.41
CA GLU A 177 0.89 -11.81 6.26
C GLU A 177 -0.37 -11.45 7.04
N LEU A 178 -0.41 -10.26 7.65
CA LEU A 178 -1.60 -9.77 8.38
C LEU A 178 -2.80 -9.65 7.46
N HIS A 179 -2.60 -9.03 6.31
CA HIS A 179 -3.68 -8.86 5.34
C HIS A 179 -4.18 -10.21 4.79
N ARG A 180 -3.25 -11.12 4.46
CA ARG A 180 -3.57 -12.48 4.02
C ARG A 180 -4.30 -13.28 5.09
N ALA A 181 -3.90 -13.15 6.35
CA ALA A 181 -4.56 -13.81 7.47
C ALA A 181 -5.99 -13.33 7.67
N LEU A 182 -6.21 -12.02 7.64
CA LEU A 182 -7.53 -11.41 7.73
C LEU A 182 -8.42 -11.79 6.53
N ASP A 183 -7.86 -11.77 5.32
CA ASP A 183 -8.57 -12.18 4.10
C ASP A 183 -8.96 -13.67 4.13
N ALA A 184 -8.05 -14.55 4.56
CA ALA A 184 -8.31 -15.97 4.72
C ALA A 184 -9.37 -16.27 5.78
N ALA A 185 -9.43 -15.46 6.84
CA ALA A 185 -10.46 -15.53 7.87
C ALA A 185 -11.81 -14.91 7.42
N GLY A 186 -11.89 -14.35 6.22
CA GLY A 186 -13.09 -13.69 5.72
C GLY A 186 -13.45 -12.41 6.46
N SER A 187 -12.46 -11.71 7.04
CA SER A 187 -12.72 -10.46 7.78
C SER A 187 -13.45 -9.44 6.90
N PRO A 188 -14.60 -8.91 7.35
CA PRO A 188 -15.31 -7.88 6.60
C PRO A 188 -14.65 -6.51 6.69
N HIS A 189 -13.62 -6.36 7.54
CA HIS A 189 -12.99 -5.09 7.89
C HIS A 189 -11.71 -4.80 7.13
N ILE A 190 -11.45 -5.51 6.04
CA ILE A 190 -10.40 -5.21 5.07
C ILE A 190 -10.96 -5.20 3.65
N ALA A 191 -10.27 -4.51 2.74
CA ALA A 191 -10.56 -4.66 1.32
C ALA A 191 -10.06 -6.03 0.84
N PRO A 192 -10.88 -6.84 0.13
CA PRO A 192 -10.46 -8.14 -0.37
C PRO A 192 -9.19 -8.05 -1.20
N LEU A 193 -8.23 -8.93 -0.94
CA LEU A 193 -7.00 -9.06 -1.71
C LEU A 193 -7.28 -9.88 -2.97
N LEU A 194 -6.99 -9.31 -4.14
CA LEU A 194 -7.18 -9.95 -5.46
C LEU A 194 -5.87 -10.51 -6.02
N GLY A 195 -4.74 -10.05 -5.52
CA GLY A 195 -3.43 -10.55 -5.89
C GLY A 195 -2.28 -9.65 -5.52
N SER A 196 -1.06 -10.05 -5.90
CA SER A 196 0.16 -9.32 -5.62
C SER A 196 1.16 -9.42 -6.77
N ILE A 197 2.13 -8.49 -6.79
CA ILE A 197 3.34 -8.57 -7.61
C ILE A 197 4.49 -8.82 -6.63
N GLU A 198 5.14 -9.95 -6.79
CA GLU A 198 6.21 -10.40 -5.91
C GLU A 198 7.50 -10.58 -6.71
N GLY A 199 8.61 -10.11 -6.19
CA GLY A 199 9.92 -10.22 -6.81
C GLY A 199 10.91 -10.96 -5.93
N ASP A 200 12.06 -11.27 -6.52
CA ASP A 200 13.25 -11.72 -5.80
C ASP A 200 14.35 -10.65 -5.91
N LEU A 201 14.86 -10.21 -4.78
CA LEU A 201 15.97 -9.28 -4.69
C LEU A 201 17.08 -9.91 -3.86
N ASP A 202 18.12 -10.42 -4.55
CA ASP A 202 19.27 -11.10 -3.93
C ASP A 202 18.90 -12.34 -3.12
N GLY A 203 17.92 -13.13 -3.58
CA GLY A 203 17.42 -14.31 -2.88
C GLY A 203 16.40 -14.01 -1.78
N ALA A 204 16.09 -12.73 -1.55
CA ALA A 204 15.06 -12.33 -0.61
C ALA A 204 13.74 -11.97 -1.35
N PRO A 205 12.59 -12.51 -0.92
CA PRO A 205 11.31 -12.18 -1.51
C PRO A 205 10.94 -10.73 -1.16
N VAL A 206 10.45 -9.98 -2.15
CA VAL A 206 9.94 -8.63 -1.96
C VAL A 206 8.55 -8.51 -2.58
N VAL A 207 7.66 -7.77 -1.94
CA VAL A 207 6.35 -7.43 -2.50
C VAL A 207 6.44 -6.04 -3.11
N LEU A 208 6.17 -5.95 -4.41
CA LEU A 208 6.23 -4.71 -5.18
C LEU A 208 4.88 -4.00 -5.24
N ALA A 209 3.81 -4.78 -5.29
CA ALA A 209 2.46 -4.24 -5.37
C ALA A 209 1.41 -5.22 -4.84
N VAL A 210 0.25 -4.67 -4.50
CA VAL A 210 -0.97 -5.44 -4.21
C VAL A 210 -2.13 -4.91 -5.04
N LEU A 211 -3.01 -5.82 -5.41
CA LEU A 211 -4.27 -5.52 -6.04
C LEU A 211 -5.40 -5.89 -5.08
N GLN A 212 -6.27 -4.93 -4.83
CA GLN A 212 -7.42 -5.09 -3.95
C GLN A 212 -8.71 -4.69 -4.67
N SER A 213 -9.83 -5.14 -4.14
CA SER A 213 -11.13 -4.60 -4.52
C SER A 213 -11.19 -3.12 -4.13
N SER A 214 -11.62 -2.27 -5.05
CA SER A 214 -11.83 -0.84 -4.75
C SER A 214 -13.13 -0.64 -3.98
N ALA A 215 -13.08 0.22 -2.97
CA ALA A 215 -14.25 0.74 -2.27
C ALA A 215 -14.37 2.24 -2.62
N THR A 216 -14.84 2.51 -3.84
CA THR A 216 -14.89 3.87 -4.41
C THR A 216 -15.85 4.81 -3.69
N ASP A 217 -16.86 4.24 -3.04
CA ASP A 217 -17.84 4.93 -2.18
C ASP A 217 -17.37 5.09 -0.73
N ALA A 218 -16.17 4.63 -0.40
CA ALA A 218 -15.63 4.74 0.94
C ALA A 218 -15.09 6.15 1.24
N VAL A 219 -15.52 6.68 2.38
CA VAL A 219 -15.06 7.96 2.92
C VAL A 219 -13.83 7.73 3.81
N ASP A 220 -12.77 8.52 3.59
CA ASP A 220 -11.59 8.54 4.47
C ASP A 220 -12.01 8.96 5.89
N GLY A 221 -11.56 8.23 6.92
CA GLY A 221 -11.94 8.51 8.31
C GLY A 221 -11.62 9.94 8.77
N ARG A 222 -10.58 10.58 8.20
CA ARG A 222 -10.25 11.98 8.49
C ARG A 222 -11.29 12.98 7.96
N ARG A 223 -12.13 12.57 7.01
CA ARG A 223 -13.19 13.41 6.42
C ARG A 223 -14.51 13.32 7.19
N LEU A 224 -14.63 12.36 8.11
CA LEU A 224 -15.76 12.28 9.01
C LEU A 224 -15.54 13.25 10.16
N ALA A 225 -16.42 14.24 10.27
CA ALA A 225 -16.28 15.32 11.23
C ALA A 225 -17.35 15.24 12.35
N GLY A 226 -16.99 15.65 13.55
CA GLY A 226 -17.86 15.92 14.67
C GLY A 226 -18.95 14.87 14.91
N PRO A 227 -20.23 15.26 14.81
CA PRO A 227 -21.36 14.36 15.14
C PRO A 227 -21.40 13.07 14.29
N ALA A 228 -20.94 13.13 13.03
CA ALA A 228 -20.91 11.96 12.16
C ALA A 228 -19.85 10.94 12.65
N LEU A 229 -18.69 11.42 13.12
CA LEU A 229 -17.67 10.55 13.70
C LEU A 229 -18.14 9.96 15.04
N ALA A 230 -18.79 10.76 15.90
CA ALA A 230 -19.30 10.30 17.18
C ALA A 230 -20.37 9.20 17.00
N ALA A 231 -21.28 9.36 16.05
CA ALA A 231 -22.30 8.35 15.73
C ALA A 231 -21.69 7.02 15.22
N GLU A 232 -20.55 7.08 14.54
CA GLU A 232 -19.89 5.92 13.93
C GLU A 232 -18.78 5.31 14.80
N ALA A 233 -18.33 6.01 15.83
CA ALA A 233 -17.18 5.60 16.63
C ALA A 233 -17.36 4.24 17.30
N GLY A 234 -18.53 3.91 17.78
CA GLY A 234 -18.84 2.59 18.35
C GLY A 234 -18.73 1.48 17.31
N VAL A 235 -19.22 1.72 16.07
CA VAL A 235 -19.09 0.76 14.97
C VAL A 235 -17.61 0.58 14.59
N LEU A 236 -16.82 1.65 14.60
CA LEU A 236 -15.38 1.60 14.36
C LEU A 236 -14.66 0.82 15.47
N GLY A 237 -15.06 1.00 16.74
CA GLY A 237 -14.53 0.24 17.87
C GLY A 237 -14.74 -1.26 17.72
N ARG A 238 -15.95 -1.68 17.35
CA ARG A 238 -16.26 -3.09 17.03
C ARG A 238 -15.41 -3.62 15.87
N ALA A 239 -15.23 -2.84 14.82
CA ALA A 239 -14.43 -3.24 13.66
C ALA A 239 -12.96 -3.47 14.05
N VAL A 240 -12.36 -2.57 14.82
CA VAL A 240 -10.96 -2.71 15.31
C VAL A 240 -10.83 -3.93 16.21
N ALA A 241 -11.72 -4.11 17.16
CA ALA A 241 -11.71 -5.28 18.06
C ALA A 241 -11.89 -6.61 17.30
N SER A 242 -12.73 -6.63 16.27
CA SER A 242 -12.91 -7.81 15.40
C SER A 242 -11.62 -8.16 14.65
N VAL A 243 -10.90 -7.17 14.14
CA VAL A 243 -9.57 -7.37 13.50
C VAL A 243 -8.58 -7.91 14.53
N HIS A 244 -8.47 -7.30 15.70
CA HIS A 244 -7.57 -7.77 16.77
C HIS A 244 -7.87 -9.20 17.17
N ARG A 245 -9.14 -9.56 17.35
CA ARG A 245 -9.55 -10.93 17.68
C ARG A 245 -9.16 -11.93 16.59
N THR A 246 -9.34 -11.55 15.33
CA THR A 246 -8.95 -12.40 14.19
C THR A 246 -7.44 -12.62 14.15
N LEU A 247 -6.65 -11.56 14.37
CA LEU A 247 -5.18 -11.65 14.43
C LEU A 247 -4.72 -12.48 15.61
N ALA A 248 -5.32 -12.30 16.81
CA ALA A 248 -5.03 -13.12 17.98
C ALA A 248 -5.31 -14.61 17.72
N GLY A 249 -6.44 -14.93 17.11
CA GLY A 249 -6.79 -16.30 16.74
C GLY A 249 -5.86 -16.94 15.72
N ARG A 250 -5.26 -16.12 14.84
CA ARG A 250 -4.36 -16.62 13.77
C ARG A 250 -2.90 -16.75 14.22
N PHE A 251 -2.42 -15.80 15.01
CA PHE A 251 -1.00 -15.69 15.40
C PHE A 251 -0.74 -16.00 16.87
N GLY A 252 -1.78 -16.18 17.66
CA GLY A 252 -1.66 -16.37 19.10
C GLY A 252 -1.48 -15.07 19.87
N THR A 253 -1.38 -15.22 21.18
CA THR A 253 -1.15 -14.13 22.13
C THR A 253 -0.04 -14.51 23.11
N ILE A 254 0.65 -13.49 23.67
CA ILE A 254 1.72 -13.65 24.67
C ILE A 254 1.35 -12.80 25.89
N PRO A 255 1.38 -13.35 27.12
CA PRO A 255 1.17 -12.56 28.34
C PRO A 255 2.21 -11.45 28.48
N LEU A 256 1.79 -10.25 28.89
CA LEU A 256 2.67 -9.13 29.19
C LEU A 256 3.01 -9.10 30.69
N PRO A 257 4.25 -8.76 31.07
CA PRO A 257 4.64 -8.61 32.50
C PRO A 257 3.81 -7.57 33.23
N SER A 258 3.33 -6.53 32.52
CA SER A 258 2.47 -5.48 33.07
C SER A 258 1.00 -5.88 33.20
N GLY A 259 0.65 -7.12 32.87
CA GLY A 259 -0.72 -7.58 32.71
C GLY A 259 -1.25 -7.37 31.29
N GLY A 260 -2.29 -8.13 30.92
CA GLY A 260 -2.86 -8.14 29.58
C GLY A 260 -2.10 -9.04 28.60
N LEU A 261 -2.41 -8.92 27.31
CA LEU A 261 -1.88 -9.77 26.24
C LEU A 261 -1.24 -8.94 25.13
N ALA A 262 -0.12 -9.41 24.60
CA ALA A 262 0.48 -8.93 23.37
C ALA A 262 0.09 -9.85 22.20
N GLN A 263 -0.06 -9.29 21.01
CA GLN A 263 -0.38 -9.99 19.77
C GLN A 263 0.13 -9.22 18.56
N ARG A 264 -0.01 -9.79 17.39
CA ARG A 264 0.13 -9.03 16.13
C ARG A 264 -1.00 -7.99 16.06
N ILE A 265 -0.65 -6.75 15.75
CA ILE A 265 -1.56 -5.60 15.71
C ILE A 265 -1.48 -4.89 14.35
N HIS A 266 -2.32 -3.88 14.12
CA HIS A 266 -2.25 -3.06 12.91
C HIS A 266 -0.94 -2.26 12.82
N GLY A 267 -0.48 -1.70 13.94
CA GLY A 267 0.81 -1.03 14.12
C GLY A 267 0.83 0.46 13.77
N ASP A 268 0.02 0.91 12.82
CA ASP A 268 -0.12 2.33 12.43
C ASP A 268 -1.59 2.73 12.29
N LEU A 269 -2.39 2.42 13.32
CA LEU A 269 -3.83 2.68 13.26
C LEU A 269 -4.16 4.14 13.59
N HIS A 270 -4.70 4.85 12.60
CA HIS A 270 -5.17 6.24 12.73
C HIS A 270 -6.32 6.51 11.74
N LEU A 271 -7.00 7.64 11.84
CA LEU A 271 -8.15 7.97 10.97
C LEU A 271 -7.82 7.96 9.48
N GLY A 272 -6.57 8.18 9.09
CA GLY A 272 -6.14 8.09 7.69
C GLY A 272 -6.01 6.66 7.16
N ASN A 273 -5.95 5.67 8.05
CA ASN A 273 -5.85 4.25 7.71
C ASN A 273 -7.18 3.51 7.91
N VAL A 274 -8.28 4.24 8.14
CA VAL A 274 -9.63 3.67 8.18
C VAL A 274 -10.52 4.35 7.15
N ARG A 275 -11.42 3.59 6.54
CA ARG A 275 -12.36 4.06 5.52
C ARG A 275 -13.76 3.59 5.85
N ARG A 276 -14.73 4.49 5.79
CA ARG A 276 -16.15 4.18 6.02
C ARG A 276 -16.85 3.94 4.68
N THR A 277 -17.28 2.71 4.44
CA THR A 277 -18.22 2.39 3.35
C THR A 277 -19.65 2.55 3.86
N PRO A 278 -20.69 2.52 3.01
CA PRO A 278 -22.09 2.59 3.48
C PRO A 278 -22.45 1.52 4.52
N THR A 279 -21.76 0.37 4.53
CA THR A 279 -22.13 -0.77 5.37
C THR A 279 -21.13 -1.10 6.48
N ARG A 280 -19.85 -0.67 6.35
CA ARG A 280 -18.78 -1.12 7.27
C ARG A 280 -17.57 -0.20 7.28
N TRP A 281 -16.72 -0.37 8.28
CA TRP A 281 -15.39 0.18 8.33
C TRP A 281 -14.38 -0.80 7.73
N LEU A 282 -13.44 -0.26 6.95
CA LEU A 282 -12.27 -0.97 6.42
C LEU A 282 -11.00 -0.39 7.04
N LEU A 283 -10.11 -1.27 7.47
CA LEU A 283 -8.75 -0.94 7.93
C LEU A 283 -7.78 -1.19 6.78
N ALA A 284 -6.82 -0.29 6.60
CA ALA A 284 -5.81 -0.34 5.55
C ALA A 284 -4.47 0.17 6.09
N GLY A 285 -3.35 -0.10 5.40
CA GLY A 285 -2.05 0.41 5.79
C GLY A 285 -1.49 -0.29 7.04
N PHE A 286 -1.64 -1.61 7.13
CA PHE A 286 -1.02 -2.42 8.19
C PHE A 286 0.50 -2.26 8.14
N ASP A 287 1.10 -2.02 9.32
CA ASP A 287 2.56 -1.95 9.46
C ASP A 287 3.14 -3.36 9.55
N ALA A 288 3.96 -3.70 8.57
CA ALA A 288 4.62 -4.99 8.50
C ALA A 288 5.65 -5.21 9.62
N GLU A 289 6.26 -4.13 10.09
CA GLU A 289 7.27 -4.16 11.16
C GLU A 289 6.65 -4.09 12.55
N ALA A 290 5.32 -3.97 12.64
CA ALA A 290 4.64 -3.94 13.93
C ALA A 290 4.97 -5.20 14.72
N ALA A 291 5.75 -5.03 15.76
CA ALA A 291 6.10 -6.09 16.70
C ALA A 291 4.84 -6.66 17.37
N VAL A 292 4.97 -7.83 17.97
CA VAL A 292 3.95 -8.34 18.88
C VAL A 292 3.82 -7.40 20.07
N GLN A 293 2.68 -6.73 20.20
CA GLN A 293 2.44 -5.66 21.17
C GLN A 293 1.01 -5.73 21.72
N SER A 294 0.74 -4.94 22.77
CA SER A 294 -0.64 -4.78 23.26
C SER A 294 -1.55 -4.20 22.15
N PRO A 295 -2.74 -4.76 21.91
CA PRO A 295 -3.71 -4.19 20.98
C PRO A 295 -4.19 -2.79 21.39
N LEU A 296 -4.01 -2.44 22.67
CA LEU A 296 -4.32 -1.08 23.17
C LEU A 296 -3.45 0.00 22.53
N ARG A 297 -2.29 -0.35 21.98
CA ARG A 297 -1.46 0.61 21.25
C ARG A 297 -2.16 1.13 20.00
N ASP A 298 -2.82 0.26 19.24
CA ASP A 298 -3.65 0.67 18.11
C ASP A 298 -4.83 1.53 18.57
N VAL A 299 -5.49 1.11 19.65
CA VAL A 299 -6.61 1.84 20.25
C VAL A 299 -6.17 3.25 20.65
N GLU A 300 -5.05 3.37 21.37
CA GLU A 300 -4.49 4.65 21.80
C GLU A 300 -4.13 5.56 20.62
N SER A 301 -3.47 4.98 19.60
CA SER A 301 -3.08 5.71 18.40
C SER A 301 -4.30 6.27 17.65
N LEU A 302 -5.35 5.46 17.50
CA LEU A 302 -6.60 5.88 16.86
C LEU A 302 -7.34 6.95 17.68
N LEU A 303 -7.48 6.76 19.00
CA LEU A 303 -8.10 7.76 19.89
C LEU A 303 -7.33 9.08 19.88
N ARG A 304 -6.00 9.03 19.87
CA ARG A 304 -5.16 10.23 19.69
C ARG A 304 -5.40 10.89 18.33
N SER A 305 -5.62 10.11 17.29
CA SER A 305 -5.94 10.62 15.96
C SER A 305 -7.33 11.29 15.94
N ILE A 306 -8.31 10.74 16.65
CA ILE A 306 -9.64 11.34 16.82
C ILE A 306 -9.52 12.67 17.58
N ALA A 307 -8.82 12.69 18.71
CA ALA A 307 -8.64 13.91 19.52
C ALA A 307 -7.96 15.05 18.72
N ARG A 308 -7.02 14.73 17.83
CA ARG A 308 -6.36 15.75 16.98
C ARG A 308 -7.28 16.43 15.97
N THR A 309 -8.44 15.90 15.69
CA THR A 309 -9.43 16.58 14.82
C THR A 309 -10.05 17.79 15.51
N GLY A 310 -9.94 17.90 16.84
CA GLY A 310 -10.60 18.93 17.64
C GLY A 310 -12.11 18.80 17.73
N LEU A 311 -12.68 17.71 17.19
CA LEU A 311 -14.12 17.52 17.03
C LEU A 311 -14.74 16.62 18.11
N ASP A 312 -13.92 16.06 19.00
CA ASP A 312 -14.31 15.23 20.16
C ASP A 312 -14.15 15.99 21.49
N GLY A 313 -14.58 17.26 21.49
CA GLY A 313 -14.37 18.14 22.66
C GLY A 313 -15.09 17.70 23.93
N ASP A 314 -16.16 16.91 23.82
CA ASP A 314 -16.92 16.34 24.94
C ASP A 314 -16.56 14.86 25.25
N GLY A 315 -15.64 14.27 24.48
CA GLY A 315 -15.23 12.86 24.66
C GLY A 315 -16.25 11.82 24.17
N THR A 316 -17.33 12.23 23.54
CA THR A 316 -18.43 11.32 23.10
C THR A 316 -17.93 10.26 22.10
N ALA A 317 -17.12 10.65 21.10
CA ALA A 317 -16.58 9.71 20.13
C ALA A 317 -15.61 8.70 20.77
N ARG A 318 -14.77 9.17 21.69
CA ARG A 318 -13.87 8.32 22.48
C ARG A 318 -14.64 7.27 23.28
N ASP A 319 -15.67 7.70 24.00
CA ASP A 319 -16.47 6.80 24.84
C ASP A 319 -17.26 5.81 24.04
N ALA A 320 -17.87 6.24 22.93
CA ALA A 320 -18.56 5.35 22.00
C ALA A 320 -17.61 4.31 21.38
N PHE A 321 -16.41 4.74 20.96
CA PHE A 321 -15.39 3.83 20.43
C PHE A 321 -14.98 2.77 21.45
N CYS A 322 -14.65 3.18 22.70
CA CYS A 322 -14.24 2.25 23.75
C CYS A 322 -15.34 1.27 24.13
N SER A 323 -16.59 1.72 24.17
CA SER A 323 -17.74 0.85 24.42
C SER A 323 -17.93 -0.18 23.31
N GLY A 324 -17.89 0.25 22.04
CA GLY A 324 -17.98 -0.66 20.89
C GLY A 324 -16.80 -1.65 20.81
N TYR A 325 -15.61 -1.21 21.17
CA TYR A 325 -14.45 -2.11 21.27
C TYR A 325 -14.66 -3.18 22.35
N ALA A 326 -15.11 -2.77 23.54
CA ALA A 326 -15.35 -3.66 24.68
C ALA A 326 -16.40 -4.75 24.38
N GLU A 327 -17.43 -4.43 23.60
CA GLU A 327 -18.47 -5.40 23.17
C GLU A 327 -17.86 -6.64 22.48
N ILE A 328 -16.77 -6.46 21.74
CA ILE A 328 -16.13 -7.53 20.98
C ILE A 328 -14.91 -8.11 21.70
N ALA A 329 -14.11 -7.25 22.33
CA ALA A 329 -12.88 -7.65 23.03
C ALA A 329 -13.12 -8.27 24.40
N GLY A 330 -14.28 -7.98 25.04
CA GLY A 330 -14.61 -8.43 26.39
C GLY A 330 -13.91 -7.61 27.50
N THR A 331 -13.07 -6.63 27.16
CA THR A 331 -12.37 -5.75 28.08
C THR A 331 -12.51 -4.31 27.63
N ASP A 332 -12.77 -3.41 28.60
CA ASP A 332 -12.89 -1.98 28.32
C ASP A 332 -11.50 -1.33 28.26
N PRO A 333 -11.12 -0.76 27.11
CA PRO A 333 -9.81 -0.12 26.97
C PRO A 333 -9.57 1.02 27.97
N ARG A 334 -10.61 1.72 28.42
CA ARG A 334 -10.51 2.83 29.40
C ARG A 334 -9.90 2.40 30.71
N ALA A 335 -10.18 1.17 31.16
CA ALA A 335 -9.65 0.63 32.41
C ALA A 335 -8.12 0.50 32.39
N GLU A 336 -7.52 0.28 31.23
CA GLU A 336 -6.09 0.08 31.06
C GLU A 336 -5.37 1.36 30.57
N LEU A 337 -5.98 2.12 29.66
CA LEU A 337 -5.44 3.39 29.17
C LEU A 337 -5.33 4.45 30.28
N GLY A 338 -6.22 4.41 31.27
CA GLY A 338 -6.17 5.30 32.45
C GLY A 338 -4.98 5.05 33.40
N ARG A 339 -4.31 3.90 33.28
CA ARG A 339 -3.11 3.57 34.08
C ARG A 339 -1.81 4.04 33.45
N GLY A 340 -1.79 4.30 32.13
CA GLY A 340 -0.59 4.70 31.37
C GLY A 340 -0.47 6.20 31.09
N LEU A 341 -1.46 7.01 31.44
CA LEU A 341 -1.50 8.46 31.23
C LEU A 341 -1.29 9.27 32.55
N ARG A 342 -0.68 8.65 33.57
CA ARG A 342 -0.25 9.37 34.78
C ARG A 342 1.25 9.54 34.81
#